data_053672d1bf70e069d572d54d04db2670
#
_entry.id   053672d1bf70e069d572d54d04db2670
#
_cell.length_a   1.000
_cell.length_b   1.000
_cell.length_c   1.000
_cell.angle_alpha   90.00
_cell.angle_beta   90.00
_cell.angle_gamma   90.00
#
_symmetry.space_group_name_H-M   'P 1'
#
loop_
_entity.id
_entity.type
_entity.pdbx_description
1 polymer ?
#
loop_
_entity_poly.entity_id
_entity_poly.type
_entity_poly.pdbx_seq_one_letter_code
_entity_poly.pdbx_strand_id
1 'polypeptide(L)'
;GAVLVHPTYHGYAAEIHELIRLLHDKGLPVMVDEAHGTHLAFCAGHDRPMSALAAGADLVVHSLHKSAPGLAQTAVLWLRAERLDPDRLRCSLGRLQTTSPSALLLASCETTLDWLLSSCWTSWCEARRVEALRLIDDLRRLGVSIHSGDDPFRLILATGQIGLSGLDADDF
;
A
#
# COMPACT_ATOMS: atom_id res chain seq x y z
N GLY A 1 -12.55 9.72 15.42
CA GLY A 1 -11.38 9.14 14.76
C GLY A 1 -11.01 9.90 13.51
N ALA A 2 -9.86 9.62 12.98
CA ALA A 2 -9.37 10.16 11.72
C ALA A 2 -9.18 9.05 10.69
N VAL A 3 -9.37 9.36 9.40
CA VAL A 3 -9.09 8.47 8.28
C VAL A 3 -8.08 9.16 7.37
N LEU A 4 -6.98 8.47 7.07
CA LEU A 4 -5.90 8.95 6.21
C LEU A 4 -5.71 7.99 5.04
N VAL A 5 -5.14 8.47 3.94
CA VAL A 5 -4.69 7.66 2.79
C VAL A 5 -3.18 7.78 2.67
N HIS A 6 -2.48 6.63 2.66
CA HIS A 6 -1.02 6.60 2.59
C HIS A 6 -0.51 5.24 2.07
N PRO A 7 0.36 5.23 1.04
CA PRO A 7 0.66 6.35 0.15
C PRO A 7 -0.57 6.72 -0.69
N THR A 8 -0.49 7.85 -1.38
CA THR A 8 -1.52 8.21 -2.37
C THR A 8 -1.46 7.26 -3.56
N TYR A 9 -2.50 7.26 -4.40
CA TYR A 9 -2.52 6.47 -5.64
C TYR A 9 -1.29 6.74 -6.53
N HIS A 10 -0.80 7.97 -6.53
CA HIS A 10 0.38 8.40 -7.31
C HIS A 10 1.72 8.16 -6.62
N GLY A 11 1.74 7.49 -5.46
CA GLY A 11 2.98 7.16 -4.75
C GLY A 11 3.57 8.29 -3.91
N TYR A 12 2.83 9.38 -3.66
CA TYR A 12 3.25 10.39 -2.69
C TYR A 12 2.95 9.93 -1.28
N ALA A 13 3.90 10.13 -0.39
CA ALA A 13 3.81 9.77 1.01
C ALA A 13 3.90 11.01 1.92
N ALA A 14 3.22 10.95 3.04
CA ALA A 14 3.32 11.95 4.10
C ALA A 14 4.27 11.45 5.20
N GLU A 15 4.69 12.37 6.09
CA GLU A 15 5.31 12.02 7.38
C GLU A 15 4.26 11.38 8.30
N ILE A 16 3.84 10.17 7.92
CA ILE A 16 2.68 9.48 8.51
C ILE A 16 2.81 9.27 10.01
N HIS A 17 4.03 9.04 10.50
CA HIS A 17 4.30 8.86 11.93
C HIS A 17 3.96 10.13 12.73
N GLU A 18 4.35 11.30 12.25
CA GLU A 18 4.05 12.56 12.92
C GLU A 18 2.56 12.86 12.92
N LEU A 19 1.87 12.61 11.80
CA LEU A 19 0.42 12.79 11.69
C LEU A 19 -0.32 11.89 12.68
N ILE A 20 0.04 10.61 12.76
CA ILE A 20 -0.57 9.66 13.69
C ILE A 20 -0.32 10.09 15.13
N ARG A 21 0.92 10.47 15.47
CA ARG A 21 1.27 10.96 16.80
C ARG A 21 0.41 12.17 17.22
N LEU A 22 0.31 13.17 16.33
CA LEU A 22 -0.51 14.38 16.60
C LEU A 22 -1.99 14.05 16.84
N LEU A 23 -2.55 13.08 16.10
CA LEU A 23 -3.92 12.64 16.27
C LEU A 23 -4.10 11.84 17.58
N HIS A 24 -3.15 10.96 17.90
CA HIS A 24 -3.16 10.23 19.17
C HIS A 24 -3.02 11.16 20.40
N ASP A 25 -2.23 12.23 20.31
CA ASP A 25 -2.13 13.26 21.36
C ASP A 25 -3.48 13.96 21.62
N LYS A 26 -4.40 13.91 20.64
CA LYS A 26 -5.80 14.39 20.79
C LYS A 26 -6.79 13.29 21.19
N GLY A 27 -6.31 12.09 21.51
CA GLY A 27 -7.15 10.94 21.84
C GLY A 27 -7.95 10.37 20.66
N LEU A 28 -7.55 10.68 19.42
CA LEU A 28 -8.27 10.23 18.23
C LEU A 28 -7.65 8.94 17.69
N PRO A 29 -8.42 7.84 17.58
CA PRO A 29 -7.96 6.67 16.85
C PRO A 29 -7.81 6.99 15.34
N VAL A 30 -6.81 6.36 14.72
CA VAL A 30 -6.42 6.62 13.33
C VAL A 30 -6.57 5.36 12.48
N MET A 31 -7.37 5.46 11.43
CA MET A 31 -7.44 4.47 10.36
C MET A 31 -6.65 4.98 9.15
N VAL A 32 -5.85 4.11 8.56
CA VAL A 32 -5.11 4.42 7.33
C VAL A 32 -5.53 3.46 6.21
N ASP A 33 -6.01 4.03 5.12
CA ASP A 33 -6.13 3.31 3.86
C ASP A 33 -4.73 3.24 3.22
N GLU A 34 -4.07 2.12 3.42
CA GLU A 34 -2.78 1.76 2.85
C GLU A 34 -2.93 0.72 1.74
N ALA A 35 -4.08 0.74 1.05
CA ALA A 35 -4.39 -0.25 0.01
C ALA A 35 -3.35 -0.32 -1.11
N HIS A 36 -2.67 0.78 -1.40
CA HIS A 36 -1.60 0.87 -2.39
C HIS A 36 -0.19 0.70 -1.79
N GLY A 37 -0.06 0.50 -0.50
CA GLY A 37 1.20 0.47 0.24
C GLY A 37 1.51 -0.84 0.96
N THR A 38 0.87 -1.97 0.61
CA THR A 38 1.13 -3.27 1.28
C THR A 38 2.63 -3.58 1.34
N HIS A 39 3.36 -3.34 0.26
CA HIS A 39 4.81 -3.56 0.19
C HIS A 39 5.60 -2.70 1.19
N LEU A 40 5.12 -1.51 1.58
CA LEU A 40 5.80 -0.65 2.55
C LEU A 40 5.93 -1.33 3.92
N ALA A 41 4.97 -2.15 4.29
CA ALA A 41 4.98 -2.86 5.57
C ALA A 41 5.93 -4.06 5.59
N PHE A 42 6.21 -4.66 4.43
CA PHE A 42 6.89 -5.96 4.35
C PHE A 42 8.23 -5.92 3.60
N CYS A 43 8.57 -4.84 2.91
CA CYS A 43 9.90 -4.69 2.30
C CYS A 43 10.89 -4.12 3.33
N ALA A 44 12.14 -4.56 3.32
CA ALA A 44 13.22 -3.99 4.09
C ALA A 44 13.80 -2.72 3.42
N GLY A 45 14.45 -1.86 4.18
CA GLY A 45 15.18 -0.69 3.69
C GLY A 45 14.72 0.63 4.32
N HIS A 46 15.62 1.62 4.33
CA HIS A 46 15.38 2.94 4.93
C HIS A 46 14.99 4.01 3.91
N ASP A 47 15.20 3.75 2.61
CA ASP A 47 14.99 4.70 1.52
C ASP A 47 13.58 4.60 0.93
N ARG A 48 12.58 4.48 1.77
CA ARG A 48 11.17 4.35 1.39
C ARG A 48 10.26 4.97 2.45
N PRO A 49 9.03 5.33 2.08
CA PRO A 49 8.05 5.79 3.06
C PRO A 49 7.83 4.77 4.18
N MET A 50 7.65 5.26 5.39
CA MET A 50 7.28 4.43 6.53
C MET A 50 5.85 3.90 6.33
N SER A 51 5.62 2.61 6.59
CA SER A 51 4.26 2.08 6.54
C SER A 51 3.41 2.57 7.71
N ALA A 52 2.11 2.64 7.50
CA ALA A 52 1.15 3.01 8.54
C ALA A 52 1.15 2.03 9.73
N LEU A 53 1.45 0.74 9.48
CA LEU A 53 1.63 -0.26 10.54
C LEU A 53 2.81 0.08 11.45
N ALA A 54 3.97 0.39 10.85
CA ALA A 54 5.17 0.78 11.59
C ALA A 54 4.99 2.13 12.30
N ALA A 55 4.24 3.06 11.69
CA ALA A 55 3.91 4.36 12.25
C ALA A 55 2.92 4.31 13.43
N GLY A 56 2.29 3.17 13.68
CA GLY A 56 1.44 2.96 14.85
C GLY A 56 -0.04 3.27 14.65
N ALA A 57 -0.54 3.26 13.41
CA ALA A 57 -1.97 3.39 13.14
C ALA A 57 -2.81 2.33 13.86
N ASP A 58 -4.02 2.68 14.27
CA ASP A 58 -4.92 1.79 15.01
C ASP A 58 -5.62 0.80 14.08
N LEU A 59 -5.93 1.22 12.85
CA LEU A 59 -6.45 0.38 11.79
C LEU A 59 -5.67 0.65 10.49
N VAL A 60 -5.30 -0.41 9.78
CA VAL A 60 -4.65 -0.29 8.47
C VAL A 60 -5.28 -1.26 7.48
N VAL A 61 -5.64 -0.78 6.30
CA VAL A 61 -6.17 -1.60 5.21
C VAL A 61 -5.08 -1.83 4.17
N HIS A 62 -4.81 -3.08 3.85
CA HIS A 62 -3.97 -3.48 2.73
C HIS A 62 -4.79 -4.23 1.68
N SER A 63 -4.73 -3.79 0.42
CA SER A 63 -5.24 -4.57 -0.71
C SER A 63 -4.14 -5.49 -1.23
N LEU A 64 -4.25 -6.78 -0.95
CA LEU A 64 -3.21 -7.74 -1.31
C LEU A 64 -3.07 -7.92 -2.83
N HIS A 65 -4.14 -7.66 -3.58
CA HIS A 65 -4.15 -7.76 -5.04
C HIS A 65 -3.57 -6.55 -5.79
N LYS A 66 -3.17 -5.47 -5.09
CA LYS A 66 -2.64 -4.25 -5.73
C LYS A 66 -1.11 -4.20 -5.70
N SER A 67 -0.53 -4.39 -4.52
CA SER A 67 0.92 -4.30 -4.32
C SER A 67 1.53 -5.54 -3.65
N ALA A 68 0.78 -6.66 -3.69
CA ALA A 68 1.21 -7.99 -3.32
C ALA A 68 0.53 -9.01 -4.27
N PRO A 69 0.96 -10.29 -4.30
CA PRO A 69 0.49 -11.26 -5.30
C PRO A 69 -0.85 -11.93 -4.95
N GLY A 70 -1.70 -11.29 -4.17
CA GLY A 70 -3.03 -11.80 -3.86
C GLY A 70 -3.96 -11.78 -5.06
N LEU A 71 -4.90 -12.72 -5.11
CA LEU A 71 -5.98 -12.71 -6.10
C LEU A 71 -6.84 -11.46 -5.96
N ALA A 72 -7.45 -11.02 -7.05
CA ALA A 72 -8.37 -9.87 -7.06
C ALA A 72 -9.42 -10.00 -5.94
N GLN A 73 -9.76 -8.88 -5.31
CA GLN A 73 -10.66 -8.74 -4.15
C GLN A 73 -10.06 -9.15 -2.80
N THR A 74 -8.82 -9.65 -2.72
CA THR A 74 -8.18 -9.97 -1.44
C THR A 74 -7.70 -8.71 -0.73
N ALA A 75 -8.00 -8.60 0.54
CA ALA A 75 -7.56 -7.51 1.40
C ALA A 75 -7.39 -8.00 2.86
N VAL A 76 -6.58 -7.26 3.62
CA VAL A 76 -6.39 -7.49 5.06
C VAL A 76 -6.65 -6.18 5.80
N LEU A 77 -7.34 -6.29 6.90
CA LEU A 77 -7.50 -5.22 7.88
C LEU A 77 -6.68 -5.57 9.13
N TRP A 78 -5.72 -4.73 9.44
CA TRP A 78 -4.89 -4.83 10.63
C TRP A 78 -5.48 -3.99 11.74
N LEU A 79 -5.53 -4.54 12.95
CA LEU A 79 -6.02 -3.87 14.14
C LEU A 79 -4.93 -3.82 15.21
N ARG A 80 -4.70 -2.62 15.76
CA ARG A 80 -4.02 -2.38 17.02
C ARG A 80 -5.08 -2.11 18.09
N ALA A 81 -5.25 -3.03 19.03
CA ALA A 81 -6.39 -3.04 19.95
C ALA A 81 -6.27 -2.07 21.16
N GLU A 82 -5.30 -1.14 21.16
CA GLU A 82 -5.07 -0.25 22.29
C GLU A 82 -6.18 0.83 22.45
N ARG A 83 -6.73 1.32 21.34
CA ARG A 83 -7.74 2.39 21.28
C ARG A 83 -9.07 1.95 20.71
N LEU A 84 -9.13 0.76 20.15
CA LEU A 84 -10.30 0.23 19.46
C LEU A 84 -10.68 -1.13 20.04
N ASP A 85 -11.96 -1.33 20.23
CA ASP A 85 -12.53 -2.60 20.69
C ASP A 85 -12.62 -3.60 19.54
N PRO A 86 -11.88 -4.74 19.61
CA PRO A 86 -11.88 -5.77 18.56
C PRO A 86 -13.27 -6.36 18.29
N ASP A 87 -14.11 -6.51 19.32
CA ASP A 87 -15.42 -7.13 19.17
C ASP A 87 -16.39 -6.19 18.46
N ARG A 88 -16.33 -4.89 18.73
CA ARG A 88 -17.10 -3.90 17.97
C ARG A 88 -16.66 -3.85 16.50
N LEU A 89 -15.36 -3.94 16.23
CA LEU A 89 -14.86 -4.00 14.86
C LEU A 89 -15.37 -5.26 14.17
N ARG A 90 -15.26 -6.43 14.81
CA ARG A 90 -15.75 -7.70 14.27
C ARG A 90 -17.24 -7.64 13.94
N CYS A 91 -18.06 -7.10 14.85
CA CYS A 91 -19.49 -6.91 14.62
C CYS A 91 -19.77 -5.99 13.42
N SER A 92 -18.99 -4.90 13.26
CA SER A 92 -19.15 -3.98 12.14
C SER A 92 -18.78 -4.63 10.82
N LEU A 93 -17.66 -5.33 10.76
CA LEU A 93 -17.24 -6.10 9.58
C LEU A 93 -18.26 -7.16 9.20
N GLY A 94 -18.79 -7.92 10.17
CA GLY A 94 -19.79 -8.95 9.93
C GLY A 94 -21.11 -8.43 9.33
N ARG A 95 -21.41 -7.13 9.49
CA ARG A 95 -22.58 -6.48 8.87
C ARG A 95 -22.32 -6.03 7.43
N LEU A 96 -21.06 -5.84 7.04
CA LEU A 96 -20.66 -5.29 5.75
C LEU A 96 -20.09 -6.36 4.80
N GLN A 97 -19.62 -7.47 5.36
CA GLN A 97 -19.02 -8.55 4.59
C GLN A 97 -20.07 -9.62 4.22
N THR A 98 -19.73 -10.41 3.21
CA THR A 98 -20.54 -11.58 2.83
C THR A 98 -20.52 -12.62 3.95
N THR A 99 -21.64 -13.33 4.13
CA THR A 99 -21.76 -14.48 5.02
C THR A 99 -21.23 -15.79 4.40
N SER A 100 -20.86 -15.75 3.11
CA SER A 100 -20.36 -16.89 2.33
C SER A 100 -18.99 -16.55 1.73
N PRO A 101 -17.93 -16.45 2.55
CA PRO A 101 -16.59 -16.09 2.04
C PRO A 101 -16.07 -17.19 1.11
N SER A 102 -15.39 -16.77 0.04
CA SER A 102 -14.73 -17.68 -0.90
C SER A 102 -13.51 -18.32 -0.24
N ALA A 103 -13.49 -19.65 -0.14
CA ALA A 103 -12.34 -20.40 0.37
C ALA A 103 -11.08 -20.14 -0.47
N LEU A 104 -11.22 -19.95 -1.80
CA LEU A 104 -10.11 -19.63 -2.68
C LEU A 104 -9.48 -18.29 -2.33
N LEU A 105 -10.29 -17.25 -2.07
CA LEU A 105 -9.79 -15.92 -1.70
C LEU A 105 -9.15 -15.94 -0.30
N LEU A 106 -9.70 -16.69 0.64
CA LEU A 106 -9.10 -16.85 1.97
C LEU A 106 -7.74 -17.57 1.88
N ALA A 107 -7.64 -18.65 1.12
CA ALA A 107 -6.38 -19.35 0.88
C ALA A 107 -5.36 -18.44 0.18
N SER A 108 -5.80 -17.60 -0.76
CA SER A 108 -4.94 -16.61 -1.39
C SER A 108 -4.42 -15.56 -0.41
N CYS A 109 -5.26 -15.08 0.52
CA CYS A 109 -4.82 -14.17 1.57
C CYS A 109 -3.74 -14.82 2.44
N GLU A 110 -3.98 -16.04 2.91
CA GLU A 110 -3.05 -16.80 3.77
C GLU A 110 -1.71 -17.00 3.07
N THR A 111 -1.72 -17.58 1.85
CA THR A 111 -0.50 -17.82 1.08
C THR A 111 0.27 -16.51 0.78
N THR A 112 -0.44 -15.42 0.48
CA THR A 112 0.17 -14.13 0.23
C THR A 112 0.86 -13.59 1.49
N LEU A 113 0.22 -13.69 2.64
CA LEU A 113 0.78 -13.24 3.91
C LEU A 113 2.02 -14.07 4.30
N ASP A 114 1.98 -15.37 4.14
CA ASP A 114 3.13 -16.25 4.39
C ASP A 114 4.32 -15.85 3.51
N TRP A 115 4.06 -15.52 2.25
CA TRP A 115 5.11 -15.08 1.35
C TRP A 115 5.65 -13.69 1.72
N LEU A 116 4.79 -12.72 2.03
CA LEU A 116 5.18 -11.38 2.47
C LEU A 116 6.06 -11.38 3.72
N LEU A 117 5.84 -12.35 4.62
CA LEU A 117 6.61 -12.53 5.85
C LEU A 117 7.92 -13.32 5.63
N SER A 118 8.15 -13.85 4.46
CA SER A 118 9.33 -14.66 4.14
C SER A 118 10.55 -13.80 3.78
N SER A 119 11.75 -14.36 4.00
CA SER A 119 13.01 -13.74 3.53
C SER A 119 13.10 -13.65 2.01
N CYS A 120 12.40 -14.53 1.28
CA CYS A 120 12.32 -14.50 -0.18
C CYS A 120 11.64 -13.23 -0.67
N TRP A 121 10.55 -12.79 -0.01
CA TRP A 121 9.88 -11.54 -0.33
C TRP A 121 10.81 -10.33 -0.16
N THR A 122 11.52 -10.26 0.97
CA THR A 122 12.43 -9.15 1.24
C THR A 122 13.51 -9.03 0.16
N SER A 123 14.12 -10.15 -0.23
CA SER A 123 15.14 -10.20 -1.30
C SER A 123 14.56 -9.82 -2.67
N TRP A 124 13.38 -10.33 -2.98
CA TRP A 124 12.67 -10.04 -4.23
C TRP A 124 12.30 -8.55 -4.31
N CYS A 125 11.76 -7.99 -3.23
CA CYS A 125 11.35 -6.60 -3.15
C CYS A 125 12.54 -5.65 -3.39
N GLU A 126 13.68 -5.92 -2.77
CA GLU A 126 14.89 -5.11 -2.97
C GLU A 126 15.41 -5.19 -4.41
N ALA A 127 15.42 -6.38 -5.01
CA ALA A 127 15.80 -6.52 -6.41
C ALA A 127 14.87 -5.71 -7.33
N ARG A 128 13.56 -5.77 -7.12
CA ARG A 128 12.58 -4.99 -7.90
C ARG A 128 12.73 -3.48 -7.68
N ARG A 129 13.05 -3.04 -6.47
CA ARG A 129 13.32 -1.64 -6.16
C ARG A 129 14.50 -1.11 -6.99
N VAL A 130 15.60 -1.85 -7.02
CA VAL A 130 16.77 -1.48 -7.83
C VAL A 130 16.43 -1.41 -9.32
N GLU A 131 15.65 -2.34 -9.82
CA GLU A 131 15.20 -2.33 -11.22
C GLU A 131 14.28 -1.14 -11.52
N ALA A 132 13.33 -0.83 -10.62
CA ALA A 132 12.44 0.31 -10.78
C ALA A 132 13.22 1.63 -10.86
N LEU A 133 14.21 1.83 -9.98
CA LEU A 133 15.07 3.02 -10.01
C LEU A 133 15.88 3.11 -11.29
N ARG A 134 16.44 2.00 -11.78
CA ARG A 134 17.13 1.97 -13.07
C ARG A 134 16.20 2.31 -14.23
N LEU A 135 15.00 1.75 -14.24
CA LEU A 135 14.01 2.05 -15.27
C LEU A 135 13.65 3.54 -15.29
N ILE A 136 13.46 4.15 -14.11
CA ILE A 136 13.21 5.60 -13.98
C ILE A 136 14.35 6.40 -14.63
N ASP A 137 15.60 6.06 -14.33
CA ASP A 137 16.77 6.74 -14.89
C ASP A 137 16.88 6.55 -16.41
N ASP A 138 16.64 5.36 -16.90
CA ASP A 138 16.71 5.06 -18.34
C ASP A 138 15.61 5.79 -19.11
N LEU A 139 14.38 5.81 -18.60
CA LEU A 139 13.27 6.56 -19.20
C LEU A 139 13.56 8.08 -19.22
N ARG A 140 14.12 8.62 -18.15
CA ARG A 140 14.55 10.03 -18.11
C ARG A 140 15.62 10.35 -19.15
N ARG A 141 16.62 9.46 -19.33
CA ARG A 141 17.66 9.61 -20.38
C ARG A 141 17.07 9.58 -21.79
N LEU A 142 15.97 8.85 -21.99
CA LEU A 142 15.23 8.80 -23.25
C LEU A 142 14.32 10.03 -23.45
N GLY A 143 14.31 10.96 -22.51
CA GLY A 143 13.49 12.18 -22.57
C GLY A 143 12.03 11.98 -22.15
N VAL A 144 11.70 10.83 -21.57
CA VAL A 144 10.35 10.59 -21.05
C VAL A 144 10.18 11.34 -19.75
N SER A 145 9.15 12.18 -19.68
CA SER A 145 8.81 12.90 -18.46
C SER A 145 8.10 11.97 -17.48
N ILE A 146 8.77 11.76 -16.34
CA ILE A 146 8.25 10.92 -15.25
C ILE A 146 8.07 11.78 -14.02
N HIS A 147 6.87 11.75 -13.45
CA HIS A 147 6.61 12.20 -12.11
C HIS A 147 6.87 11.04 -11.15
N SER A 148 7.91 11.14 -10.34
CA SER A 148 8.18 10.16 -9.27
C SER A 148 7.65 10.71 -7.96
N GLY A 149 6.80 9.95 -7.29
CA GLY A 149 6.47 10.15 -5.88
C GLY A 149 7.59 9.61 -4.97
N ASP A 150 7.26 9.40 -3.71
CA ASP A 150 8.19 8.86 -2.71
C ASP A 150 8.28 7.32 -2.79
N ASP A 151 7.32 6.68 -3.48
CA ASP A 151 7.29 5.24 -3.71
C ASP A 151 7.89 4.90 -5.08
N PRO A 152 9.07 4.24 -5.16
CA PRO A 152 9.73 3.93 -6.42
C PRO A 152 8.98 2.89 -7.28
N PHE A 153 8.02 2.17 -6.71
CA PHE A 153 7.17 1.24 -7.45
C PHE A 153 5.99 1.92 -8.17
N ARG A 154 5.86 3.24 -8.03
CA ARG A 154 4.82 4.06 -8.67
C ARG A 154 5.43 5.00 -9.69
N LEU A 155 5.42 4.58 -10.97
CA LEU A 155 5.84 5.42 -12.08
C LEU A 155 4.62 6.10 -12.69
N ILE A 156 4.68 7.42 -12.80
CA ILE A 156 3.65 8.23 -13.45
C ILE A 156 4.26 8.84 -14.70
N LEU A 157 3.79 8.42 -15.85
CA LEU A 157 4.23 8.96 -17.14
C LEU A 157 3.38 10.18 -17.48
N ALA A 158 4.06 11.30 -17.80
CA ALA A 158 3.39 12.50 -18.31
C ALA A 158 3.15 12.37 -19.83
N THR A 159 2.19 11.53 -20.20
CA THR A 159 1.92 11.15 -21.60
C THR A 159 1.64 12.34 -22.51
N GLY A 160 1.00 13.41 -22.00
CA GLY A 160 0.75 14.64 -22.76
C GLY A 160 2.01 15.35 -23.25
N GLN A 161 3.16 15.17 -22.59
CA GLN A 161 4.43 15.75 -23.03
C GLN A 161 5.08 15.02 -24.20
N ILE A 162 4.70 13.77 -24.44
CA ILE A 162 5.11 12.99 -25.61
C ILE A 162 4.04 12.93 -26.69
N GLY A 163 3.00 13.77 -26.58
CA GLY A 163 1.94 13.91 -27.57
C GLY A 163 0.89 12.79 -27.54
N LEU A 164 0.86 11.97 -26.50
CA LEU A 164 -0.16 10.93 -26.30
C LEU A 164 -1.24 11.41 -25.33
N SER A 165 -2.49 11.19 -25.66
CA SER A 165 -3.57 11.31 -24.67
C SER A 165 -3.56 10.12 -23.69
N GLY A 166 -4.25 10.24 -22.56
CA GLY A 166 -4.41 9.12 -21.64
C GLY A 166 -5.12 7.91 -22.29
N LEU A 167 -6.02 8.16 -23.23
CA LEU A 167 -6.73 7.11 -23.99
C LEU A 167 -5.76 6.38 -24.94
N ASP A 168 -4.89 7.12 -25.65
CA ASP A 168 -3.89 6.50 -26.51
C ASP A 168 -2.90 5.62 -25.72
N ALA A 169 -2.62 5.97 -24.48
CA ALA A 169 -1.73 5.21 -23.61
C ALA A 169 -2.37 3.93 -23.03
N ASP A 170 -3.70 3.90 -22.91
CA ASP A 170 -4.46 2.72 -22.47
C ASP A 170 -4.58 1.64 -23.57
N ASP A 171 -4.36 2.01 -24.83
CA ASP A 171 -4.43 1.09 -25.99
C ASP A 171 -3.12 0.32 -26.23
N PHE A 172 -2.05 0.57 -25.46
CA PHE A 172 -0.75 -0.10 -25.49
C PHE A 172 -0.56 -1.03 -24.29
#